data_693f06dd1d8b7f24078dadccf2c8769c
#
_entry.id   693f06dd1d8b7f24078dadccf2c8769c
#
_cell.length_a   1.000
_cell.length_b   1.000
_cell.length_c   1.000
_cell.angle_alpha   90.00
_cell.angle_beta   90.00
_cell.angle_gamma   90.00
#
_symmetry.space_group_name_H-M   'P 1'
#
loop_
_entity.id
_entity.type
_entity.pdbx_description
1 polymer ?
#
loop_
_entity_poly.entity_id
_entity_poly.type
_entity_poly.pdbx_seq_one_letter_code
_entity_poly.pdbx_strand_id
1 'polypeptide(L)'
;GSRKPLQNQLYALYQNVWLFFRALTRYFRYNERSRRFIRWTLVHGWREVPAAPRRTAHFHINLLPDARKVSTTRALMSAYLSYLYRSGEKRVYGQIITFESRRGEKMFERYGFKVLNRAEITKYKAFYPESVYLSTVIKNLETAGPLSAYSRIQE
;
A
#
# COMPACT_ATOMS: atom_id res chain seq x y z
N GLY A 1 -10.78 -18.31 -10.38
CA GLY A 1 -10.63 -19.38 -9.41
C GLY A 1 -9.73 -18.95 -8.28
N SER A 2 -10.27 -18.82 -7.05
CA SER A 2 -9.48 -18.45 -5.88
C SER A 2 -8.55 -19.61 -5.51
N ARG A 3 -7.24 -19.45 -5.72
CA ARG A 3 -6.25 -20.37 -5.17
C ARG A 3 -6.34 -20.32 -3.64
N LYS A 4 -6.30 -21.49 -3.00
CA LYS A 4 -6.32 -21.58 -1.54
C LYS A 4 -5.19 -20.67 -0.95
N PRO A 5 -5.43 -19.96 0.13
CA PRO A 5 -4.45 -19.00 0.70
C PRO A 5 -3.09 -19.63 1.01
N LEU A 6 -3.04 -20.90 1.35
CA LEU A 6 -1.81 -21.67 1.56
C LEU A 6 -0.99 -21.83 0.27
N GLN A 7 -1.65 -22.11 -0.86
CA GLN A 7 -0.98 -22.26 -2.16
C GLN A 7 -0.36 -20.93 -2.61
N ASN A 8 -1.02 -19.80 -2.33
CA ASN A 8 -0.48 -18.47 -2.64
C ASN A 8 0.75 -18.14 -1.78
N GLN A 9 0.76 -18.55 -0.51
CA GLN A 9 1.91 -18.35 0.38
C GLN A 9 3.10 -19.22 -0.05
N LEU A 10 2.87 -20.49 -0.37
CA LEU A 10 3.91 -21.40 -0.87
C LEU A 10 4.48 -20.91 -2.20
N TYR A 11 3.62 -20.44 -3.11
CA TYR A 11 4.04 -19.88 -4.38
C TYR A 11 4.89 -18.60 -4.18
N ALA A 12 4.46 -17.71 -3.30
CA ALA A 12 5.22 -16.51 -2.96
C ALA A 12 6.57 -16.85 -2.33
N LEU A 13 6.62 -17.83 -1.43
CA LEU A 13 7.87 -18.31 -0.84
C LEU A 13 8.81 -18.88 -1.90
N TYR A 14 8.30 -19.74 -2.79
CA TYR A 14 9.07 -20.30 -3.90
C TYR A 14 9.62 -19.21 -4.80
N GLN A 15 8.82 -18.23 -5.18
CA GLN A 15 9.25 -17.07 -5.99
C GLN A 15 10.35 -16.26 -5.29
N ASN A 16 10.20 -16.01 -4.01
CA ASN A 16 11.20 -15.26 -3.23
C ASN A 16 12.53 -16.02 -3.11
N VAL A 17 12.47 -17.31 -2.84
CA VAL A 17 13.66 -18.17 -2.79
C VAL A 17 14.35 -18.23 -4.15
N TRP A 18 13.59 -18.39 -5.23
CA TRP A 18 14.11 -18.40 -6.59
C TRP A 18 14.76 -17.06 -6.99
N LEU A 19 14.12 -15.94 -6.66
CA LEU A 19 14.70 -14.60 -6.87
C LEU A 19 15.97 -14.39 -6.05
N PHE A 20 15.99 -14.88 -4.80
CA PHE A 20 17.17 -14.82 -3.95
C PHE A 20 18.36 -15.58 -4.57
N PHE A 21 18.15 -16.81 -5.03
CA PHE A 21 19.21 -17.57 -5.72
C PHE A 21 19.69 -16.89 -6.99
N ARG A 22 18.80 -16.34 -7.79
CA ARG A 22 19.16 -15.59 -9.00
C ARG A 22 19.94 -14.30 -8.69
N ALA A 23 19.59 -13.63 -7.60
CA ALA A 23 20.34 -12.46 -7.13
C ALA A 23 21.74 -12.85 -6.66
N LEU A 24 21.88 -13.97 -5.93
CA LEU A 24 23.12 -14.48 -5.39
C LEU A 24 24.09 -14.93 -6.50
N THR A 25 23.59 -15.63 -7.51
CA THR A 25 24.38 -16.15 -8.65
C THR A 25 24.74 -15.10 -9.69
N ARG A 26 24.39 -13.82 -9.45
CA ARG A 26 24.58 -12.71 -10.40
C ARG A 26 23.98 -12.98 -11.81
N TYR A 27 23.00 -13.85 -11.89
CA TYR A 27 22.32 -14.19 -13.13
C TYR A 27 21.74 -12.96 -13.82
N PHE A 28 21.29 -11.96 -13.02
CA PHE A 28 20.88 -10.66 -13.53
C PHE A 28 21.95 -9.60 -13.20
N ARG A 29 22.32 -8.80 -14.19
CA ARG A 29 23.11 -7.58 -13.97
C ARG A 29 22.21 -6.50 -13.41
N TYR A 30 21.97 -6.52 -12.10
CA TYR A 30 21.21 -5.48 -11.44
C TYR A 30 21.97 -4.15 -11.46
N ASN A 31 21.28 -3.08 -11.81
CA ASN A 31 21.80 -1.74 -11.65
C ASN A 31 21.96 -1.40 -10.15
N GLU A 32 22.64 -0.31 -9.85
CA GLU A 32 22.92 0.07 -8.48
C GLU A 32 21.65 0.31 -7.65
N ARG A 33 20.59 0.90 -8.26
CA ARG A 33 19.30 1.13 -7.60
C ARG A 33 18.62 -0.19 -7.20
N SER A 34 18.63 -1.17 -8.08
CA SER A 34 18.06 -2.50 -7.79
C SER A 34 18.84 -3.21 -6.69
N ARG A 35 20.19 -3.12 -6.70
CA ARG A 35 21.02 -3.71 -5.65
C ARG A 35 20.75 -3.06 -4.29
N ARG A 36 20.62 -1.74 -4.22
CA ARG A 36 20.25 -1.01 -2.99
C ARG A 36 18.88 -1.44 -2.49
N PHE A 37 17.90 -1.58 -3.38
CA PHE A 37 16.56 -2.04 -3.04
C PHE A 37 16.56 -3.48 -2.49
N ILE A 38 17.25 -4.41 -3.15
CA ILE A 38 17.37 -5.81 -2.70
C ILE A 38 18.03 -5.85 -1.32
N ARG A 39 19.16 -5.14 -1.13
CA ARG A 39 19.85 -5.05 0.16
C ARG A 39 18.93 -4.50 1.25
N TRP A 40 18.22 -3.41 0.97
CA TRP A 40 17.26 -2.85 1.91
C TRP A 40 16.16 -3.87 2.26
N THR A 41 15.59 -4.55 1.28
CA THR A 41 14.55 -5.55 1.49
C THR A 41 14.99 -6.67 2.42
N LEU A 42 16.22 -7.16 2.22
CA LEU A 42 16.78 -8.25 3.01
C LEU A 42 17.14 -7.84 4.45
N VAL A 43 17.67 -6.62 4.64
CA VAL A 43 18.20 -6.18 5.93
C VAL A 43 17.16 -5.41 6.75
N HIS A 44 16.38 -4.56 6.11
CA HIS A 44 15.49 -3.59 6.78
C HIS A 44 14.01 -3.83 6.52
N GLY A 45 13.65 -4.46 5.39
CA GLY A 45 12.26 -4.56 4.95
C GLY A 45 11.33 -5.19 5.99
N TRP A 46 11.80 -6.16 6.74
CA TRP A 46 10.99 -6.83 7.78
C TRP A 46 10.72 -5.94 9.02
N ARG A 47 11.57 -4.95 9.29
CA ARG A 47 11.41 -3.98 10.39
C ARG A 47 10.67 -2.72 9.97
N GLU A 48 10.95 -2.26 8.76
CA GLU A 48 10.49 -0.97 8.25
C GLU A 48 9.14 -1.06 7.51
N VAL A 49 8.67 -2.28 7.21
CA VAL A 49 7.34 -2.46 6.62
C VAL A 49 6.33 -2.71 7.75
N PRO A 50 5.37 -1.78 7.95
CA PRO A 50 4.35 -1.94 8.98
C PRO A 50 3.49 -3.18 8.72
N ALA A 51 3.04 -3.82 9.80
CA ALA A 51 2.18 -4.98 9.71
C ALA A 51 0.88 -4.66 8.96
N ALA A 52 0.53 -5.52 8.02
CA ALA A 52 -0.73 -5.44 7.28
C ALA A 52 -1.82 -6.29 7.98
N PRO A 53 -3.08 -5.83 7.99
CA PRO A 53 -4.19 -6.60 8.53
C PRO A 53 -4.38 -7.90 7.74
N ARG A 54 -4.54 -9.03 8.46
CA ARG A 54 -4.80 -10.32 7.83
C ARG A 54 -6.25 -10.42 7.37
N ARG A 55 -6.49 -11.14 6.29
CA ARG A 55 -7.84 -11.44 5.73
C ARG A 55 -8.68 -10.18 5.54
N THR A 56 -8.06 -9.11 5.07
CA THR A 56 -8.71 -7.81 4.84
C THR A 56 -8.46 -7.41 3.39
N ALA A 57 -9.48 -6.89 2.73
CA ALA A 57 -9.33 -6.36 1.37
C ALA A 57 -8.25 -5.27 1.34
N HIS A 58 -7.47 -5.25 0.30
CA HIS A 58 -6.35 -4.32 0.18
C HIS A 58 -6.41 -3.59 -1.15
N PHE A 59 -6.04 -2.33 -1.15
CA PHE A 59 -5.95 -1.55 -2.38
C PHE A 59 -4.52 -1.10 -2.67
N HIS A 60 -4.25 -1.03 -3.96
CA HIS A 60 -3.09 -0.35 -4.51
C HIS A 60 -3.58 0.56 -5.63
N ILE A 61 -3.32 1.86 -5.51
CA ILE A 61 -3.74 2.85 -6.50
C ILE A 61 -2.50 3.41 -7.17
N ASN A 62 -2.44 3.29 -8.49
CA ASN A 62 -1.46 3.95 -9.32
C ASN A 62 -2.17 4.67 -10.46
N LEU A 63 -2.01 5.97 -10.54
CA LEU A 63 -2.61 6.79 -11.59
C LEU A 63 -1.53 7.27 -12.56
N LEU A 64 -1.83 7.21 -13.84
CA LEU A 64 -1.01 7.84 -14.86
C LEU A 64 -0.86 9.35 -14.57
N PRO A 65 0.26 9.98 -14.94
CA PRO A 65 0.50 11.39 -14.63
C PRO A 65 -0.68 12.31 -15.01
N ASP A 66 -1.24 12.13 -16.19
CA ASP A 66 -2.34 12.95 -16.72
C ASP A 66 -3.68 12.74 -15.98
N ALA A 67 -3.85 11.57 -15.35
CA ALA A 67 -5.02 11.21 -14.56
C ALA A 67 -4.89 11.55 -13.06
N ARG A 68 -3.77 12.14 -12.63
CA ARG A 68 -3.52 12.49 -11.21
C ARG A 68 -4.28 13.74 -10.79
N LYS A 69 -5.60 13.69 -10.87
CA LYS A 69 -6.51 14.76 -10.44
C LYS A 69 -7.28 14.31 -9.21
N VAL A 70 -7.64 15.26 -8.35
CA VAL A 70 -8.43 15.00 -7.14
C VAL A 70 -9.76 14.35 -7.50
N SER A 71 -10.42 14.84 -8.56
CA SER A 71 -11.70 14.28 -9.06
C SER A 71 -11.57 12.82 -9.48
N THR A 72 -10.52 12.47 -10.23
CA THR A 72 -10.27 11.10 -10.69
C THR A 72 -10.00 10.17 -9.51
N THR A 73 -9.15 10.60 -8.55
CA THR A 73 -8.86 9.82 -7.35
C THR A 73 -10.13 9.61 -6.53
N ARG A 74 -10.97 10.64 -6.40
CA ARG A 74 -12.25 10.57 -5.68
C ARG A 74 -13.19 9.59 -6.35
N ALA A 75 -13.41 9.69 -7.65
CA ALA A 75 -14.28 8.79 -8.39
C ALA A 75 -13.83 7.33 -8.28
N LEU A 76 -12.54 7.08 -8.45
CA LEU A 76 -11.96 5.73 -8.34
C LEU A 76 -12.14 5.15 -6.94
N MET A 77 -11.81 5.94 -5.89
CA MET A 77 -11.98 5.50 -4.50
C MET A 77 -13.44 5.22 -4.17
N SER A 78 -14.36 6.09 -4.62
CA SER A 78 -15.80 5.90 -4.42
C SER A 78 -16.29 4.61 -5.06
N ALA A 79 -15.96 4.40 -6.32
CA ALA A 79 -16.36 3.19 -7.05
C ALA A 79 -15.79 1.92 -6.39
N TYR A 80 -14.53 1.96 -6.00
CA TYR A 80 -13.86 0.84 -5.35
C TYR A 80 -14.45 0.51 -3.97
N LEU A 81 -14.67 1.51 -3.10
CA LEU A 81 -15.27 1.30 -1.80
C LEU A 81 -16.72 0.79 -1.92
N SER A 82 -17.49 1.30 -2.88
CA SER A 82 -18.84 0.83 -3.17
C SER A 82 -18.84 -0.62 -3.67
N TYR A 83 -17.89 -1.00 -4.50
CA TYR A 83 -17.70 -2.38 -4.94
C TYR A 83 -17.42 -3.30 -3.77
N LEU A 84 -16.45 -2.96 -2.91
CA LEU A 84 -16.10 -3.77 -1.74
C LEU A 84 -17.28 -3.94 -0.77
N TYR A 85 -18.02 -2.86 -0.50
CA TYR A 85 -19.20 -2.90 0.35
C TYR A 85 -20.25 -3.87 -0.19
N ARG A 86 -20.56 -3.78 -1.51
CA ARG A 86 -21.50 -4.70 -2.17
C ARG A 86 -21.01 -6.15 -2.22
N SER A 87 -19.71 -6.36 -2.20
CA SER A 87 -19.08 -7.68 -2.13
C SER A 87 -19.05 -8.27 -0.71
N GLY A 88 -19.62 -7.56 0.30
CA GLY A 88 -19.66 -8.04 1.68
C GLY A 88 -18.36 -7.89 2.45
N GLU A 89 -17.40 -7.12 1.92
CA GLU A 89 -16.15 -6.85 2.63
C GLU A 89 -16.40 -5.92 3.81
N LYS A 90 -15.91 -6.30 4.98
CA LYS A 90 -16.10 -5.54 6.21
C LYS A 90 -15.10 -4.42 6.39
N ARG A 91 -13.89 -4.64 5.92
CA ARG A 91 -12.75 -3.72 6.09
C ARG A 91 -11.89 -3.70 4.85
N VAL A 92 -11.26 -2.56 4.63
CA VAL A 92 -10.25 -2.37 3.59
C VAL A 92 -9.04 -1.64 4.15
N TYR A 93 -7.84 -2.01 3.72
CA TYR A 93 -6.63 -1.29 4.08
C TYR A 93 -5.80 -0.94 2.86
N GLY A 94 -4.92 0.03 3.02
CA GLY A 94 -3.88 0.36 2.05
C GLY A 94 -2.58 0.71 2.75
N GLN A 95 -1.48 0.60 2.03
CA GLN A 95 -0.19 1.09 2.49
C GLN A 95 0.23 2.27 1.61
N ILE A 96 0.47 3.40 2.25
CA ILE A 96 0.76 4.67 1.59
C ILE A 96 2.14 5.19 2.01
N ILE A 97 2.86 5.75 1.05
CA ILE A 97 4.11 6.44 1.32
C ILE A 97 3.77 7.89 1.64
N THR A 98 4.25 8.37 2.79
CA THR A 98 4.07 9.74 3.25
C THR A 98 5.42 10.38 3.55
N PHE A 99 5.50 11.67 3.33
CA PHE A 99 6.66 12.48 3.63
C PHE A 99 6.38 13.33 4.88
N GLU A 100 7.40 13.62 5.66
CA GLU A 100 7.23 14.41 6.87
C GLU A 100 6.61 15.78 6.58
N SER A 101 7.05 16.43 5.52
CA SER A 101 6.55 17.73 5.06
C SER A 101 5.16 17.70 4.45
N ARG A 102 4.66 16.51 4.04
CA ARG A 102 3.41 16.36 3.29
C ARG A 102 2.35 15.65 4.12
N ARG A 103 1.18 16.25 4.19
CA ARG A 103 0.02 15.72 4.92
C ARG A 103 -0.70 14.58 4.15
N GLY A 104 0.05 13.61 3.60
CA GLY A 104 -0.51 12.52 2.81
C GLY A 104 -1.56 11.70 3.56
N GLU A 105 -1.40 11.51 4.86
CA GLU A 105 -2.36 10.79 5.72
C GLU A 105 -3.71 11.51 5.80
N LYS A 106 -3.71 12.86 5.90
CA LYS A 106 -4.95 13.66 5.95
C LYS A 106 -5.83 13.50 4.72
N MET A 107 -5.24 13.20 3.58
CA MET A 107 -6.02 12.91 2.37
C MET A 107 -6.87 11.64 2.56
N PHE A 108 -6.30 10.61 3.15
CA PHE A 108 -7.01 9.35 3.39
C PHE A 108 -8.00 9.46 4.57
N GLU A 109 -7.74 10.29 5.56
CA GLU A 109 -8.68 10.61 6.64
C GLU A 109 -9.98 11.21 6.09
N ARG A 110 -9.90 12.05 5.04
CA ARG A 110 -11.09 12.59 4.36
C ARG A 110 -11.96 11.50 3.71
N TYR A 111 -11.38 10.35 3.36
CA TYR A 111 -12.11 9.17 2.88
C TYR A 111 -12.55 8.24 4.02
N GLY A 112 -12.39 8.67 5.29
CA GLY A 112 -12.74 7.91 6.47
C GLY A 112 -11.79 6.77 6.82
N PHE A 113 -10.56 6.82 6.31
CA PHE A 113 -9.50 5.92 6.74
C PHE A 113 -8.87 6.44 8.04
N LYS A 114 -8.42 5.51 8.87
CA LYS A 114 -7.62 5.78 10.06
C LYS A 114 -6.22 5.19 9.88
N VAL A 115 -5.21 5.87 10.39
CA VAL A 115 -3.85 5.32 10.43
C VAL A 115 -3.82 4.22 11.49
N LEU A 116 -3.46 3.02 11.08
CA LEU A 116 -3.32 1.86 11.96
C LEU A 116 -1.91 1.79 12.56
N ASN A 117 -0.92 1.95 11.72
CA ASN A 117 0.49 1.98 12.10
C ASN A 117 1.31 2.74 11.06
N ARG A 118 2.51 3.17 11.46
CA ARG A 118 3.44 3.94 10.65
C ARG A 118 4.86 3.51 10.98
N ALA A 119 5.70 3.36 9.96
CA ALA A 119 7.13 3.11 10.14
C ALA A 119 7.94 3.98 9.17
N GLU A 120 9.09 4.47 9.62
CA GLU A 120 10.05 5.13 8.75
C GLU A 120 10.69 4.11 7.82
N ILE A 121 10.84 4.47 6.54
CA ILE A 121 11.47 3.62 5.53
C ILE A 121 12.74 4.26 5.01
N THR A 122 13.86 3.62 5.29
CA THR A 122 15.19 4.15 4.97
C THR A 122 15.61 3.97 3.52
N LYS A 123 14.88 3.16 2.74
CA LYS A 123 15.21 2.90 1.32
C LYS A 123 15.26 4.15 0.44
N TYR A 124 14.57 5.20 0.87
CA TYR A 124 14.52 6.47 0.13
C TYR A 124 15.45 7.55 0.66
N LYS A 125 16.18 7.29 1.76
CA LYS A 125 17.04 8.26 2.44
C LYS A 125 18.13 8.86 1.53
N ALA A 126 18.59 8.09 0.52
CA ALA A 126 19.56 8.58 -0.46
C ALA A 126 18.96 9.55 -1.51
N PHE A 127 17.63 9.64 -1.60
CA PHE A 127 16.94 10.44 -2.62
C PHE A 127 16.18 11.63 -2.05
N TYR A 128 15.81 11.55 -0.76
CA TYR A 128 15.03 12.58 -0.09
C TYR A 128 15.73 12.99 1.20
N PRO A 129 15.89 14.29 1.45
CA PRO A 129 16.52 14.82 2.68
C PRO A 129 15.62 14.66 3.91
N GLU A 130 14.30 14.54 3.69
CA GLU A 130 13.29 14.38 4.74
C GLU A 130 12.98 12.90 5.02
N SER A 131 12.46 12.63 6.22
CA SER A 131 12.01 11.29 6.58
C SER A 131 10.81 10.86 5.73
N VAL A 132 10.88 9.63 5.23
CA VAL A 132 9.83 8.99 4.44
C VAL A 132 9.24 7.85 5.26
N TYR A 133 7.92 7.81 5.31
CA TYR A 133 7.19 6.82 6.10
C TYR A 133 6.32 5.94 5.22
N LEU A 134 6.13 4.72 5.65
CA LEU A 134 5.10 3.83 5.16
C LEU A 134 4.01 3.73 6.23
N SER A 135 2.81 4.19 5.89
CA SER A 135 1.66 4.18 6.79
C SER A 135 0.63 3.17 6.30
N THR A 136 0.19 2.29 7.20
CA THR A 136 -0.95 1.41 6.93
C THR A 136 -2.22 2.15 7.36
N VAL A 137 -3.10 2.40 6.41
CA VAL A 137 -4.42 3.02 6.66
C VAL A 137 -5.52 1.98 6.52
N ILE A 138 -6.54 2.05 7.38
CA ILE A 138 -7.65 1.10 7.40
C ILE A 138 -8.99 1.85 7.46
N LYS A 139 -10.00 1.31 6.76
CA LYS A 139 -11.38 1.79 6.83
C LYS A 139 -12.32 0.62 7.11
N ASN A 140 -13.26 0.84 8.05
CA ASN A 140 -14.40 -0.05 8.27
C ASN A 140 -15.52 0.34 7.30
N LEU A 141 -16.05 -0.62 6.57
CA LEU A 141 -17.10 -0.43 5.58
C LEU A 141 -18.50 -0.65 6.16
N GLU A 142 -18.63 -1.33 7.31
CA GLU A 142 -19.92 -1.61 7.94
C GLU A 142 -20.53 -0.36 8.60
N THR A 143 -19.68 0.49 9.20
CA THR A 143 -20.12 1.66 9.98
C THR A 143 -20.33 2.92 9.15
N ALA A 144 -19.79 2.97 7.96
CA ALA A 144 -19.93 4.09 7.03
C ALA A 144 -20.43 3.55 5.71
N GLY A 145 -21.72 3.63 5.46
CA GLY A 145 -22.22 3.37 4.12
C GLY A 145 -21.36 4.10 3.09
N PRO A 146 -21.16 3.54 1.90
CA PRO A 146 -20.17 4.03 0.92
C PRO A 146 -20.37 5.50 0.52
N LEU A 147 -21.52 6.07 0.80
CA LEU A 147 -21.90 7.43 0.39
C LEU A 147 -21.89 8.47 1.52
N SER A 148 -21.89 8.09 2.80
CA SER A 148 -21.97 9.07 3.90
C SER A 148 -20.69 9.90 4.09
N ALA A 149 -19.57 9.43 3.59
CA ALA A 149 -18.29 10.18 3.63
C ALA A 149 -18.18 11.22 2.51
N TYR A 150 -19.05 11.18 1.50
CA TYR A 150 -18.93 12.00 0.30
C TYR A 150 -19.86 13.22 0.29
N SER A 151 -20.97 13.20 1.03
CA SER A 151 -21.89 14.33 1.12
C SER A 151 -21.32 15.54 1.88
N ARG A 152 -20.36 15.31 2.77
CA ARG A 152 -19.73 16.39 3.57
C ARG A 152 -18.60 17.16 2.87
N ILE A 153 -18.30 16.87 1.63
CA ILE A 153 -17.19 17.51 0.89
C ILE A 153 -17.72 18.42 -0.23
N GLN A 154 -19.02 18.63 -0.29
CA GLN A 154 -19.65 19.56 -1.25
C GLN A 154 -19.91 20.96 -0.66
N GLU A 155 -19.55 21.21 0.59
CA GLU A 155 -19.56 22.53 1.24
C GLU A 155 -18.06 23.00 1.39
#